data_86e5050f1ad10f42d6ad98644a6cd58e
#
_entry.id   86e5050f1ad10f42d6ad98644a6cd58e
#
_cell.length_a   1.000
_cell.length_b   1.000
_cell.length_c   1.000
_cell.angle_alpha   90.00
_cell.angle_beta   90.00
_cell.angle_gamma   90.00
#
_symmetry.space_group_name_H-M   'P 1'
#
loop_
_entity.id
_entity.type
_entity.pdbx_description
1 polymer ?
#
loop_
_entity_poly.entity_id
_entity_poly.type
_entity_poly.pdbx_seq_one_letter_code
_entity_poly.pdbx_strand_id
1 'polypeptide(L)'
;PYIPIEGFQDEFAKFLESFLPPSTSDFFFKSIFENIQGNQQAGLLSSVFLLSILLMANGVSAVFSGFENSYHQQLTRNVFNQYLYALGVALILAFLVIITVAVIGYFEIYLIPSFFETLESSGLTKQDHTTFWITVAKYVFYIIMVYLATAILYYFGTKEGKTSRFFSAGALLTTMLIILTSYLFGLYIENFSQYNELYGSIGALLILLFYMWLNSNILLLGF
;
A
#
# COMPACT_ATOMS: atom_id res chain seq x y z
N PRO A 1 -10.93 -14.52 4.53
CA PRO A 1 -11.62 -15.70 5.04
C PRO A 1 -10.95 -17.02 4.62
N TYR A 2 -10.04 -17.02 3.64
CA TYR A 2 -9.39 -18.25 3.15
C TYR A 2 -7.93 -18.43 3.61
N ILE A 3 -7.36 -17.49 4.34
CA ILE A 3 -6.01 -17.58 4.87
C ILE A 3 -6.11 -18.19 6.28
N PRO A 4 -5.58 -19.40 6.53
CA PRO A 4 -5.73 -20.11 7.80
C PRO A 4 -4.71 -19.64 8.85
N ILE A 5 -4.57 -18.34 9.02
CA ILE A 5 -3.72 -17.75 10.07
C ILE A 5 -4.66 -17.05 11.05
N GLU A 6 -4.71 -17.52 12.28
CA GLU A 6 -5.47 -16.89 13.36
C GLU A 6 -4.93 -15.46 13.58
N GLY A 7 -5.83 -14.48 13.66
CA GLY A 7 -5.49 -13.05 13.82
C GLY A 7 -5.08 -12.31 12.54
N PHE A 8 -4.87 -13.00 11.40
CA PHE A 8 -4.49 -12.33 10.14
C PHE A 8 -5.51 -11.29 9.69
N GLN A 9 -6.79 -11.55 9.90
CA GLN A 9 -7.85 -10.61 9.50
C GLN A 9 -7.78 -9.31 10.30
N ASP A 10 -7.53 -9.38 11.60
CA ASP A 10 -7.41 -8.22 12.47
C ASP A 10 -6.13 -7.42 12.17
N GLU A 11 -5.03 -8.10 11.90
CA GLU A 11 -3.78 -7.44 11.50
C GLU A 11 -3.87 -6.80 10.10
N PHE A 12 -4.56 -7.45 9.17
CA PHE A 12 -4.85 -6.88 7.87
C PHE A 12 -5.75 -5.65 7.98
N ALA A 13 -6.75 -5.71 8.87
CA ALA A 13 -7.61 -4.56 9.18
C ALA A 13 -6.78 -3.39 9.73
N LYS A 14 -5.96 -3.61 10.75
CA LYS A 14 -5.06 -2.59 11.31
C LYS A 14 -4.08 -2.04 10.28
N PHE A 15 -3.55 -2.91 9.41
CA PHE A 15 -2.68 -2.48 8.30
C PHE A 15 -3.42 -1.52 7.37
N LEU A 16 -4.65 -1.85 6.95
CA LEU A 16 -5.46 -0.95 6.13
C LEU A 16 -5.82 0.35 6.88
N GLU A 17 -6.13 0.26 8.17
CA GLU A 17 -6.36 1.44 9.01
C GLU A 17 -5.17 2.40 9.02
N SER A 18 -3.95 1.88 8.97
CA SER A 18 -2.75 2.73 8.96
C SER A 18 -2.58 3.56 7.68
N PHE A 19 -3.25 3.17 6.58
CA PHE A 19 -3.20 3.87 5.29
C PHE A 19 -4.43 4.72 5.01
N LEU A 20 -5.55 4.44 5.68
CA LEU A 20 -6.80 5.14 5.48
C LEU A 20 -6.96 6.25 6.53
N PRO A 21 -7.53 7.40 6.14
CA PRO A 21 -7.93 8.39 7.12
C PRO A 21 -8.91 7.77 8.13
N PRO A 22 -8.86 8.13 9.44
CA PRO A 22 -9.64 7.47 10.50
C PRO A 22 -11.13 7.37 10.21
N SER A 23 -11.73 8.41 9.64
CA SER A 23 -13.15 8.43 9.26
C SER A 23 -13.49 7.52 8.08
N THR A 24 -12.53 7.29 7.18
CA THR A 24 -12.68 6.36 6.04
C THR A 24 -12.52 4.93 6.51
N SER A 25 -11.62 4.67 7.45
CA SER A 25 -11.39 3.36 8.02
C SER A 25 -12.63 2.85 8.75
N ASP A 26 -13.25 3.66 9.61
CA ASP A 26 -14.47 3.31 10.32
C ASP A 26 -15.63 2.94 9.38
N PHE A 27 -15.83 3.71 8.32
CA PHE A 27 -16.86 3.41 7.31
C PHE A 27 -16.52 2.13 6.53
N PHE A 28 -15.27 1.97 6.12
CA PHE A 28 -14.81 0.82 5.35
C PHE A 28 -14.94 -0.47 6.16
N PHE A 29 -14.52 -0.46 7.43
CA PHE A 29 -14.55 -1.66 8.27
C PHE A 29 -15.95 -2.03 8.70
N LYS A 30 -16.77 -1.10 9.16
CA LYS A 30 -18.16 -1.40 9.55
C LYS A 30 -19.03 -1.84 8.38
N SER A 31 -18.91 -1.17 7.23
CA SER A 31 -19.82 -1.44 6.11
C SER A 31 -19.35 -2.57 5.20
N ILE A 32 -18.04 -2.77 5.03
CA ILE A 32 -17.51 -3.73 4.07
C ILE A 32 -17.02 -4.99 4.76
N PHE A 33 -16.23 -4.87 5.83
CA PHE A 33 -15.61 -6.01 6.48
C PHE A 33 -16.62 -6.91 7.19
N GLU A 34 -17.58 -6.33 7.90
CA GLU A 34 -18.70 -7.08 8.53
C GLU A 34 -19.57 -7.79 7.50
N ASN A 35 -19.84 -7.14 6.35
CA ASN A 35 -20.60 -7.74 5.27
C ASN A 35 -19.86 -8.89 4.57
N ILE A 36 -18.53 -8.81 4.46
CA ILE A 36 -17.70 -9.89 3.89
C ILE A 36 -17.65 -11.10 4.84
N GLN A 37 -17.55 -10.88 6.16
CA GLN A 37 -17.59 -11.97 7.14
C GLN A 37 -18.95 -12.67 7.20
N GLY A 38 -20.06 -11.93 7.05
CA GLY A 38 -21.42 -12.47 7.10
C GLY A 38 -21.86 -13.25 5.85
N ASN A 39 -21.30 -12.95 4.68
CA ASN A 39 -21.73 -13.51 3.40
C ASN A 39 -20.62 -14.37 2.73
N GLN A 40 -20.42 -15.58 3.23
CA GLN A 40 -19.44 -16.54 2.66
C GLN A 40 -19.96 -17.21 1.36
N GLN A 41 -20.47 -16.44 0.40
CA GLN A 41 -20.81 -16.98 -0.91
C GLN A 41 -19.57 -17.01 -1.81
N ALA A 42 -18.97 -18.17 -1.96
CA ALA A 42 -17.73 -18.38 -2.73
C ALA A 42 -17.79 -17.82 -4.18
N GLY A 43 -18.96 -17.88 -4.83
CA GLY A 43 -19.15 -17.33 -6.17
C GLY A 43 -19.08 -15.81 -6.23
N LEU A 44 -19.61 -15.14 -5.22
CA LEU A 44 -19.62 -13.67 -5.14
C LEU A 44 -18.22 -13.13 -4.83
N LEU A 45 -17.48 -13.80 -3.95
CA LEU A 45 -16.07 -13.47 -3.64
C LEU A 45 -15.17 -13.64 -4.87
N SER A 46 -15.39 -14.68 -5.68
CA SER A 46 -14.60 -14.91 -6.90
C SER A 46 -14.86 -13.84 -7.96
N SER A 47 -16.11 -13.40 -8.16
CA SER A 47 -16.43 -12.36 -9.12
C SER A 47 -15.91 -10.98 -8.69
N VAL A 48 -16.01 -10.64 -7.41
CA VAL A 48 -15.44 -9.40 -6.86
C VAL A 48 -13.92 -9.39 -6.96
N PHE A 49 -13.27 -10.53 -6.71
CA PHE A 49 -11.82 -10.67 -6.84
C PHE A 49 -11.35 -10.43 -8.30
N LEU A 50 -12.01 -11.06 -9.28
CA LEU A 50 -11.70 -10.84 -10.69
C LEU A 50 -11.92 -9.38 -11.11
N LEU A 51 -13.05 -8.79 -10.70
CA LEU A 51 -13.34 -7.39 -10.97
C LEU A 51 -12.28 -6.46 -10.35
N SER A 52 -11.84 -6.74 -9.13
CA SER A 52 -10.80 -5.97 -8.44
C SER A 52 -9.47 -6.01 -9.18
N ILE A 53 -9.06 -7.18 -9.72
CA ILE A 53 -7.86 -7.30 -10.55
C ILE A 53 -7.98 -6.45 -11.82
N LEU A 54 -9.13 -6.49 -12.50
CA LEU A 54 -9.37 -5.68 -13.70
C LEU A 54 -9.33 -4.18 -13.40
N LEU A 55 -9.95 -3.75 -12.30
CA LEU A 55 -9.93 -2.35 -11.87
C LEU A 55 -8.51 -1.90 -11.50
N MET A 56 -7.75 -2.75 -10.82
CA MET A 56 -6.35 -2.47 -10.49
C MET A 56 -5.49 -2.37 -11.75
N ALA A 57 -5.70 -3.25 -12.74
CA ALA A 57 -5.03 -3.17 -14.03
C ALA A 57 -5.36 -1.87 -14.78
N ASN A 58 -6.61 -1.38 -14.70
CA ASN A 58 -6.98 -0.07 -15.24
C ASN A 58 -6.23 1.06 -14.53
N GLY A 59 -6.11 1.03 -13.21
CA GLY A 59 -5.35 2.01 -12.45
C GLY A 59 -3.87 2.03 -12.85
N VAL A 60 -3.23 0.86 -12.93
CA VAL A 60 -1.84 0.74 -13.38
C VAL A 60 -1.67 1.21 -14.82
N SER A 61 -2.61 0.88 -15.71
CA SER A 61 -2.60 1.35 -17.10
C SER A 61 -2.70 2.88 -17.19
N ALA A 62 -3.49 3.52 -16.33
CA ALA A 62 -3.58 4.97 -16.25
C ALA A 62 -2.25 5.60 -15.80
N VAL A 63 -1.56 4.99 -14.83
CA VAL A 63 -0.21 5.42 -14.42
C VAL A 63 0.78 5.31 -15.58
N PHE A 64 0.75 4.21 -16.33
CA PHE A 64 1.60 4.02 -17.52
C PHE A 64 1.34 5.08 -18.59
N SER A 65 0.06 5.39 -18.84
CA SER A 65 -0.31 6.49 -19.75
C SER A 65 0.22 7.84 -19.25
N GLY A 66 0.24 8.06 -17.93
CA GLY A 66 0.86 9.25 -17.33
C GLY A 66 2.37 9.32 -17.62
N PHE A 67 3.08 8.19 -17.51
CA PHE A 67 4.52 8.13 -17.84
C PHE A 67 4.79 8.37 -19.32
N GLU A 68 4.00 7.80 -20.22
CA GLU A 68 4.13 7.99 -21.67
C GLU A 68 3.88 9.45 -22.10
N ASN A 69 3.00 10.15 -21.38
CA ASN A 69 2.67 11.56 -21.62
C ASN A 69 3.51 12.55 -20.77
N SER A 70 4.54 12.06 -20.06
CA SER A 70 5.43 12.90 -19.27
C SER A 70 6.35 13.74 -20.16
N TYR A 71 7.17 14.61 -19.53
CA TYR A 71 8.09 15.52 -20.22
C TYR A 71 9.07 14.81 -21.19
N HIS A 72 9.44 13.57 -20.91
CA HIS A 72 10.26 12.75 -21.79
C HIS A 72 9.35 12.02 -22.79
N GLN A 73 9.52 12.32 -24.09
CA GLN A 73 8.80 11.61 -25.15
C GLN A 73 9.21 10.13 -25.16
N GLN A 74 8.32 9.27 -24.77
CA GLN A 74 8.55 7.85 -24.66
C GLN A 74 7.86 7.10 -25.82
N LEU A 75 8.45 5.96 -26.21
CA LEU A 75 7.85 5.10 -27.20
C LEU A 75 6.55 4.48 -26.67
N THR A 76 5.43 4.85 -27.28
CA THR A 76 4.11 4.35 -26.90
C THR A 76 3.95 2.85 -27.23
N ARG A 77 3.22 2.15 -26.38
CA ARG A 77 2.78 0.77 -26.63
C ARG A 77 1.41 0.79 -27.30
N ASN A 78 1.08 -0.27 -28.05
CA ASN A 78 -0.32 -0.49 -28.45
C ASN A 78 -1.18 -0.64 -27.19
N VAL A 79 -2.39 -0.08 -27.19
CA VAL A 79 -3.31 -0.06 -26.03
C VAL A 79 -3.51 -1.46 -25.44
N PHE A 80 -3.67 -2.48 -26.29
CA PHE A 80 -3.83 -3.86 -25.82
C PHE A 80 -2.60 -4.39 -25.10
N ASN A 81 -1.41 -4.16 -25.65
CA ASN A 81 -0.16 -4.57 -25.03
C ASN A 81 0.10 -3.81 -23.71
N GLN A 82 -0.22 -2.52 -23.68
CA GLN A 82 -0.12 -1.72 -22.46
C GLN A 82 -1.00 -2.28 -21.35
N TYR A 83 -2.25 -2.63 -21.68
CA TYR A 83 -3.16 -3.20 -20.71
C TYR A 83 -2.69 -4.57 -20.20
N LEU A 84 -2.13 -5.41 -21.06
CA LEU A 84 -1.58 -6.72 -20.69
C LEU A 84 -0.37 -6.57 -19.75
N TYR A 85 0.52 -5.61 -20.03
CA TYR A 85 1.62 -5.25 -19.11
C TYR A 85 1.09 -4.70 -17.77
N ALA A 86 0.08 -3.83 -17.81
CA ALA A 86 -0.56 -3.29 -16.63
C ALA A 86 -1.20 -4.38 -15.76
N LEU A 87 -1.85 -5.36 -16.38
CA LEU A 87 -2.41 -6.52 -15.68
C LEU A 87 -1.31 -7.34 -14.98
N GLY A 88 -0.21 -7.62 -15.66
CA GLY A 88 0.92 -8.34 -15.09
C GLY A 88 1.53 -7.59 -13.90
N VAL A 89 1.74 -6.28 -14.04
CA VAL A 89 2.27 -5.44 -12.95
C VAL A 89 1.27 -5.34 -11.81
N ALA A 90 -0.02 -5.21 -12.09
CA ALA A 90 -1.06 -5.21 -11.08
C ALA A 90 -1.03 -6.49 -10.22
N LEU A 91 -0.86 -7.66 -10.84
CA LEU A 91 -0.72 -8.92 -10.10
C LEU A 91 0.56 -8.96 -9.25
N ILE A 92 1.68 -8.48 -9.78
CA ILE A 92 2.94 -8.39 -9.03
C ILE A 92 2.79 -7.46 -7.83
N LEU A 93 2.18 -6.30 -8.00
CA LEU A 93 1.93 -5.35 -6.92
C LEU A 93 0.96 -5.93 -5.87
N ALA A 94 -0.10 -6.62 -6.29
CA ALA A 94 -1.00 -7.31 -5.37
C ALA A 94 -0.26 -8.34 -4.52
N PHE A 95 0.59 -9.15 -5.16
CA PHE A 95 1.40 -10.15 -4.47
C PHE A 95 2.40 -9.50 -3.50
N LEU A 96 3.01 -8.38 -3.89
CA LEU A 96 3.91 -7.60 -3.05
C LEU A 96 3.19 -7.06 -1.80
N VAL A 97 1.96 -6.56 -1.95
CA VAL A 97 1.13 -6.11 -0.82
C VAL A 97 0.82 -7.28 0.11
N ILE A 98 0.41 -8.43 -0.43
CA ILE A 98 0.11 -9.64 0.37
C ILE A 98 1.35 -10.08 1.16
N ILE A 99 2.53 -10.12 0.53
CA ILE A 99 3.79 -10.43 1.22
C ILE A 99 4.07 -9.41 2.32
N THR A 100 3.90 -8.12 2.04
CA THR A 100 4.16 -7.05 3.01
C THR A 100 3.31 -7.25 4.25
N VAL A 101 2.01 -7.48 4.08
CA VAL A 101 1.08 -7.72 5.18
C VAL A 101 1.41 -9.01 5.93
N ALA A 102 1.69 -10.11 5.20
CA ALA A 102 2.03 -11.39 5.82
C ALA A 102 3.31 -11.30 6.67
N VAL A 103 4.34 -10.61 6.16
CA VAL A 103 5.60 -10.43 6.89
C VAL A 103 5.41 -9.56 8.12
N ILE A 104 4.73 -8.41 7.98
CA ILE A 104 4.46 -7.52 9.13
C ILE A 104 3.63 -8.25 10.18
N GLY A 105 2.56 -8.93 9.78
CA GLY A 105 1.71 -9.71 10.69
C GLY A 105 2.48 -10.83 11.39
N TYR A 106 3.36 -11.54 10.68
CA TYR A 106 4.22 -12.55 11.27
C TYR A 106 5.18 -11.96 12.33
N PHE A 107 5.75 -10.79 12.05
CA PHE A 107 6.59 -10.09 13.00
C PHE A 107 5.81 -9.70 14.27
N GLU A 108 4.60 -9.15 14.12
CA GLU A 108 3.79 -8.68 15.25
C GLU A 108 3.22 -9.83 16.10
N ILE A 109 2.76 -10.90 15.46
CA ILE A 109 2.07 -12.01 16.15
C ILE A 109 3.05 -12.99 16.80
N TYR A 110 4.16 -13.29 16.12
CA TYR A 110 5.04 -14.37 16.53
C TYR A 110 6.41 -13.90 17.03
N LEU A 111 7.07 -12.98 16.33
CA LEU A 111 8.44 -12.62 16.67
C LEU A 111 8.52 -11.68 17.89
N ILE A 112 7.63 -10.71 17.96
CA ILE A 112 7.65 -9.74 19.05
C ILE A 112 7.36 -10.43 20.39
N PRO A 113 6.28 -11.20 20.57
CA PRO A 113 6.00 -11.89 21.83
C PRO A 113 7.08 -12.93 22.21
N SER A 114 7.51 -13.79 21.29
CA SER A 114 8.57 -14.79 21.53
C SER A 114 9.88 -14.15 21.99
N PHE A 115 10.23 -13.00 21.41
CA PHE A 115 11.46 -12.29 21.75
C PHE A 115 11.39 -11.68 23.13
N PHE A 116 10.24 -11.10 23.51
CA PHE A 116 10.02 -10.56 24.87
C PHE A 116 10.04 -11.66 25.91
N GLU A 117 9.42 -12.80 25.69
CA GLU A 117 9.42 -13.96 26.59
C GLU A 117 10.84 -14.50 26.82
N THR A 118 11.66 -14.54 25.77
CA THR A 118 13.07 -14.94 25.86
C THR A 118 13.92 -13.94 26.62
N LEU A 119 13.69 -12.63 26.48
CA LEU A 119 14.39 -11.59 27.22
C LEU A 119 14.02 -11.58 28.71
N GLU A 120 12.75 -11.75 29.02
CA GLU A 120 12.24 -11.84 30.39
C GLU A 120 12.83 -13.04 31.12
N SER A 121 12.91 -14.19 30.46
CA SER A 121 13.55 -15.39 31.01
C SER A 121 15.05 -15.26 31.22
N SER A 122 15.71 -14.34 30.47
CA SER A 122 17.15 -14.10 30.55
C SER A 122 17.54 -12.98 31.54
N GLY A 123 16.56 -12.37 32.24
CA GLY A 123 16.82 -11.34 33.25
C GLY A 123 17.33 -9.98 32.68
N LEU A 124 17.24 -9.79 31.38
CA LEU A 124 17.70 -8.57 30.68
C LEU A 124 16.53 -7.59 30.52
N THR A 125 16.29 -6.78 31.54
CA THR A 125 15.24 -5.74 31.58
C THR A 125 15.60 -4.48 30.76
N LYS A 126 16.00 -4.59 29.51
CA LYS A 126 16.14 -3.44 28.59
C LYS A 126 15.05 -3.47 27.51
N GLN A 127 13.81 -3.37 27.97
CA GLN A 127 12.60 -3.38 27.13
C GLN A 127 12.61 -2.26 26.06
N ASP A 128 13.09 -1.06 26.40
CA ASP A 128 13.06 0.09 25.51
C ASP A 128 13.94 -0.06 24.25
N HIS A 129 15.17 -0.56 24.42
CA HIS A 129 16.09 -0.68 23.29
C HIS A 129 15.63 -1.72 22.25
N THR A 130 15.06 -2.82 22.72
CA THR A 130 14.64 -3.91 21.85
C THR A 130 13.39 -3.55 21.04
N THR A 131 12.41 -2.92 21.69
CA THR A 131 11.20 -2.39 21.04
C THR A 131 11.57 -1.36 19.97
N PHE A 132 12.55 -0.51 20.24
CA PHE A 132 13.06 0.47 19.29
C PHE A 132 13.62 -0.21 18.03
N TRP A 133 14.48 -1.22 18.15
CA TRP A 133 15.08 -1.90 17.00
C TRP A 133 14.07 -2.68 16.16
N ILE A 134 13.09 -3.31 16.80
CA ILE A 134 12.00 -4.00 16.11
C ILE A 134 11.17 -2.99 15.31
N THR A 135 10.84 -1.86 15.91
CA THR A 135 10.09 -0.78 15.24
C THR A 135 10.88 -0.22 14.06
N VAL A 136 12.17 0.03 14.22
CA VAL A 136 13.04 0.47 13.12
C VAL A 136 13.09 -0.55 11.99
N ALA A 137 13.23 -1.84 12.30
CA ALA A 137 13.25 -2.90 11.29
C ALA A 137 11.93 -2.95 10.49
N LYS A 138 10.79 -2.79 11.14
CA LYS A 138 9.46 -2.71 10.53
C LYS A 138 9.35 -1.53 9.55
N TYR A 139 9.78 -0.34 9.97
CA TYR A 139 9.77 0.84 9.09
C TYR A 139 10.73 0.70 7.90
N VAL A 140 11.93 0.17 8.13
CA VAL A 140 12.90 -0.10 7.05
C VAL A 140 12.33 -1.09 6.05
N PHE A 141 11.70 -2.17 6.52
CA PHE A 141 11.02 -3.14 5.64
C PHE A 141 9.92 -2.47 4.81
N TYR A 142 9.08 -1.64 5.44
CA TYR A 142 8.04 -0.88 4.74
C TYR A 142 8.63 0.02 3.65
N ILE A 143 9.67 0.78 3.96
CA ILE A 143 10.38 1.64 2.99
C ILE A 143 10.88 0.83 1.80
N ILE A 144 11.47 -0.34 2.04
CA ILE A 144 11.95 -1.24 0.99
C ILE A 144 10.78 -1.71 0.10
N MET A 145 9.64 -2.05 0.67
CA MET A 145 8.48 -2.50 -0.09
C MET A 145 7.88 -1.39 -0.95
N VAL A 146 7.78 -0.16 -0.44
CA VAL A 146 7.36 1.00 -1.22
C VAL A 146 8.34 1.28 -2.35
N TYR A 147 9.65 1.18 -2.08
CA TYR A 147 10.69 1.33 -3.10
C TYR A 147 10.60 0.27 -4.20
N LEU A 148 10.37 -0.99 -3.84
CA LEU A 148 10.18 -2.06 -4.82
C LEU A 148 8.93 -1.83 -5.67
N ALA A 149 7.82 -1.39 -5.07
CA ALA A 149 6.61 -1.06 -5.80
C ALA A 149 6.84 0.05 -6.84
N THR A 150 7.51 1.14 -6.45
CA THR A 150 7.85 2.24 -7.36
C THR A 150 8.85 1.82 -8.43
N ALA A 151 9.86 1.02 -8.09
CA ALA A 151 10.83 0.49 -9.05
C ALA A 151 10.16 -0.42 -10.09
N ILE A 152 9.22 -1.27 -9.69
CA ILE A 152 8.43 -2.11 -10.60
C ILE A 152 7.60 -1.25 -11.55
N LEU A 153 6.92 -0.23 -11.04
CA LEU A 153 6.12 0.68 -11.86
C LEU A 153 6.99 1.40 -12.91
N TYR A 154 8.16 1.90 -12.53
CA TYR A 154 9.05 2.61 -13.44
C TYR A 154 9.69 1.68 -14.47
N TYR A 155 10.12 0.50 -14.05
CA TYR A 155 10.77 -0.47 -14.94
C TYR A 155 9.80 -1.01 -16.01
N PHE A 156 8.55 -1.29 -15.64
CA PHE A 156 7.56 -1.84 -16.56
C PHE A 156 6.66 -0.78 -17.19
N GLY A 157 6.65 0.45 -16.69
CA GLY A 157 5.75 1.52 -17.09
C GLY A 157 5.88 1.91 -18.54
N THR A 158 7.11 1.94 -19.08
CA THR A 158 7.37 2.31 -20.47
C THR A 158 8.18 1.24 -21.19
N LYS A 159 8.27 1.33 -22.54
CA LYS A 159 9.13 0.43 -23.32
C LYS A 159 10.60 0.62 -22.99
N GLU A 160 10.99 1.87 -22.72
CA GLU A 160 12.37 2.28 -22.44
C GLU A 160 12.78 1.98 -20.99
N GLY A 161 11.81 1.84 -20.08
CA GLY A 161 12.06 1.48 -18.69
C GLY A 161 12.89 0.20 -18.52
N LYS A 162 12.75 -0.76 -19.43
CA LYS A 162 13.54 -2.00 -19.43
C LYS A 162 15.02 -1.81 -19.77
N THR A 163 15.39 -0.70 -20.37
CA THR A 163 16.79 -0.35 -20.67
C THR A 163 17.44 0.44 -19.55
N SER A 164 16.65 0.97 -18.63
CA SER A 164 17.09 1.67 -17.43
C SER A 164 17.45 0.69 -16.31
N ARG A 165 18.17 1.19 -15.29
CA ARG A 165 18.45 0.39 -14.10
C ARG A 165 17.18 0.18 -13.29
N PHE A 166 16.89 -1.07 -12.90
CA PHE A 166 15.72 -1.38 -12.05
C PHE A 166 15.74 -0.56 -10.75
N PHE A 167 16.89 -0.45 -10.11
CA PHE A 167 17.10 0.42 -8.96
C PHE A 167 17.52 1.82 -9.44
N SER A 168 16.51 2.65 -9.72
CA SER A 168 16.71 4.01 -10.22
C SER A 168 16.74 5.04 -9.09
N ALA A 169 17.46 6.15 -9.31
CA ALA A 169 17.44 7.29 -8.40
C ALA A 169 16.06 7.95 -8.34
N GLY A 170 15.31 7.90 -9.45
CA GLY A 170 13.93 8.39 -9.50
C GLY A 170 12.99 7.59 -8.58
N ALA A 171 13.10 6.25 -8.58
CA ALA A 171 12.31 5.42 -7.65
C ALA A 171 12.66 5.73 -6.18
N LEU A 172 13.91 6.01 -5.88
CA LEU A 172 14.34 6.39 -4.54
C LEU A 172 13.79 7.76 -4.13
N LEU A 173 13.87 8.75 -5.02
CA LEU A 173 13.28 10.07 -4.80
C LEU A 173 11.77 9.96 -4.55
N THR A 174 11.06 9.22 -5.41
CA THR A 174 9.61 8.98 -5.26
C THR A 174 9.28 8.33 -3.92
N THR A 175 10.03 7.31 -3.52
CA THR A 175 9.81 6.65 -2.23
C THR A 175 9.97 7.62 -1.07
N MET A 176 11.02 8.44 -1.08
CA MET A 176 11.22 9.46 -0.04
C MET A 176 10.08 10.48 -0.03
N LEU A 177 9.63 10.94 -1.20
CA LEU A 177 8.53 11.90 -1.29
C LEU A 177 7.20 11.29 -0.85
N ILE A 178 6.91 10.03 -1.19
CA ILE A 178 5.70 9.33 -0.73
C ILE A 178 5.69 9.24 0.80
N ILE A 179 6.81 8.84 1.41
CA ILE A 179 6.91 8.71 2.87
C ILE A 179 6.75 10.08 3.55
N LEU A 180 7.44 11.10 3.04
CA LEU A 180 7.33 12.47 3.54
C LEU A 180 5.89 13.00 3.42
N THR A 181 5.29 12.81 2.26
CA THR A 181 3.90 13.25 2.01
C THR A 181 2.91 12.49 2.88
N SER A 182 3.09 11.19 3.07
CA SER A 182 2.24 10.38 3.96
C SER A 182 2.33 10.88 5.41
N TYR A 183 3.52 11.19 5.89
CA TYR A 183 3.72 11.75 7.23
C TYR A 183 3.06 13.14 7.38
N LEU A 184 3.33 14.04 6.44
CA LEU A 184 2.74 15.40 6.45
C LEU A 184 1.21 15.34 6.31
N PHE A 185 0.72 14.42 5.51
CA PHE A 185 -0.71 14.22 5.31
C PHE A 185 -1.40 13.66 6.56
N GLY A 186 -0.75 12.77 7.29
CA GLY A 186 -1.20 12.31 8.62
C GLY A 186 -1.35 13.47 9.60
N LEU A 187 -0.32 14.31 9.72
CA LEU A 187 -0.37 15.53 10.55
C LEU A 187 -1.49 16.50 10.10
N TYR A 188 -1.69 16.63 8.80
CA TYR A 188 -2.79 17.44 8.25
C TYR A 188 -4.14 16.91 8.70
N ILE A 189 -4.38 15.61 8.58
CA ILE A 189 -5.67 15.00 8.96
C ILE A 189 -5.92 15.16 10.46
N GLU A 190 -4.93 14.92 11.30
CA GLU A 190 -5.06 15.05 12.76
C GLU A 190 -5.45 16.47 13.19
N ASN A 191 -4.92 17.49 12.52
CA ASN A 191 -5.21 18.89 12.85
C ASN A 191 -6.47 19.44 12.18
N PHE A 192 -6.90 18.85 11.07
CA PHE A 192 -8.07 19.29 10.28
C PHE A 192 -9.28 18.36 10.39
N SER A 193 -9.36 17.53 11.42
CA SER A 193 -10.48 16.58 11.64
C SER A 193 -11.86 17.25 11.71
N GLN A 194 -11.93 18.56 11.98
CA GLN A 194 -13.18 19.35 11.95
C GLN A 194 -13.87 19.33 10.57
N TYR A 195 -13.14 19.04 9.51
CA TYR A 195 -13.73 18.92 8.17
C TYR A 195 -14.73 17.75 8.05
N ASN A 196 -14.50 16.69 8.85
CA ASN A 196 -15.40 15.54 8.93
C ASN A 196 -16.73 15.84 9.63
N GLU A 197 -16.74 16.76 10.59
CA GLU A 197 -18.00 17.17 11.25
C GLU A 197 -18.93 17.91 10.27
N LEU A 198 -18.36 18.66 9.31
CA LEU A 198 -19.12 19.44 8.33
C LEU A 198 -19.61 18.61 7.14
N TYR A 199 -18.78 17.67 6.65
CA TYR A 199 -19.04 16.93 5.40
C TYR A 199 -19.29 15.43 5.59
N GLY A 200 -19.19 14.90 6.81
CA GLY A 200 -19.41 13.49 7.12
C GLY A 200 -18.57 12.54 6.26
N SER A 201 -19.16 11.45 5.80
CA SER A 201 -18.49 10.43 4.97
C SER A 201 -17.96 10.96 3.62
N ILE A 202 -18.53 12.04 3.09
CA ILE A 202 -18.07 12.68 1.83
C ILE A 202 -16.73 13.36 2.05
N GLY A 203 -16.51 13.95 3.23
CA GLY A 203 -15.23 14.55 3.59
C GLY A 203 -14.07 13.54 3.56
N ALA A 204 -14.29 12.35 4.12
CA ALA A 204 -13.31 11.27 4.10
C ALA A 204 -12.96 10.81 2.69
N LEU A 205 -13.95 10.70 1.79
CA LEU A 205 -13.74 10.34 0.39
C LEU A 205 -12.91 11.42 -0.33
N LEU A 206 -13.22 12.71 -0.11
CA LEU A 206 -12.46 13.82 -0.70
C LEU A 206 -11.01 13.84 -0.23
N ILE A 207 -10.76 13.60 1.04
CA ILE A 207 -9.43 13.50 1.63
C ILE A 207 -8.65 12.35 0.98
N LEU A 208 -9.26 11.19 0.83
CA LEU A 208 -8.67 10.03 0.18
C LEU A 208 -8.30 10.32 -1.29
N LEU A 209 -9.22 10.92 -2.05
CA LEU A 209 -8.99 11.30 -3.44
C LEU A 209 -7.85 12.31 -3.57
N PHE A 210 -7.77 13.27 -2.66
CA PHE A 210 -6.68 14.25 -2.64
C PHE A 210 -5.33 13.59 -2.33
N TYR A 211 -5.29 12.67 -1.38
CA TYR A 211 -4.09 11.89 -1.10
C TYR A 211 -3.63 11.04 -2.29
N MET A 212 -4.57 10.38 -2.97
CA MET A 212 -4.27 9.61 -4.19
C MET A 212 -3.76 10.53 -5.31
N TRP A 213 -4.35 11.71 -5.47
CA TRP A 213 -3.89 12.71 -6.44
C TRP A 213 -2.47 13.19 -6.16
N LEU A 214 -2.13 13.49 -4.90
CA LEU A 214 -0.77 13.86 -4.49
C LEU A 214 0.23 12.76 -4.82
N ASN A 215 -0.05 11.51 -4.44
CA ASN A 215 0.85 10.38 -4.72
C ASN A 215 1.02 10.12 -6.22
N SER A 216 -0.04 10.31 -7.03
CA SER A 216 0.05 10.20 -8.48
C SER A 216 0.98 11.26 -9.07
N ASN A 217 0.93 12.52 -8.59
CA ASN A 217 1.84 13.57 -9.02
C ASN A 217 3.29 13.27 -8.61
N ILE A 218 3.50 12.74 -7.41
CA ILE A 218 4.83 12.33 -6.94
C ILE A 218 5.40 11.21 -7.82
N LEU A 219 4.59 10.22 -8.19
CA LEU A 219 5.00 9.17 -9.12
C LEU A 219 5.42 9.71 -10.49
N LEU A 220 4.69 10.70 -11.02
CA LEU A 220 5.05 11.34 -12.29
C LEU A 220 6.32 12.20 -12.18
N LEU A 221 6.53 12.84 -11.04
CA LEU A 221 7.68 13.72 -10.81
C LEU A 221 8.99 12.94 -10.66
N GLY A 222 8.94 11.74 -10.11
CA GLY A 222 10.13 10.92 -9.90
C GLY A 222 10.47 10.01 -11.09
N PHE A 223 9.57 9.90 -12.05
CA PHE A 223 9.76 9.15 -13.29
C PHE A 223 10.65 9.95 -14.27
#